data_9e179c397c50a8e679cd2293f693c17d
#
_entry.id   9e179c397c50a8e679cd2293f693c17d
#
_cell.length_a   1.000
_cell.length_b   1.000
_cell.length_c   1.000
_cell.angle_alpha   90.00
_cell.angle_beta   90.00
_cell.angle_gamma   90.00
#
_symmetry.space_group_name_H-M   'P 1'
#
loop_
_entity.id
_entity.type
_entity.pdbx_description
1 polymer ?
#
loop_
_entity_poly.entity_id
_entity_poly.type
_entity_poly.pdbx_seq_one_letter_code
_entity_poly.pdbx_strand_id
1 'polypeptide(L)'
;MHLQLFGTSGCHLCEQAERMVGECLARQTDYVFEAIDIADSDHWQMYYALRIPVLRHPDSQQELSWPFDQAQVELLINEITMTARYRIEKDSMGELEVPAAALYGAQTQRAVENFPVSGIKMPAAFIKTVALIKKTAAQVNQELGELEQWKAQAIVQAAQQVIDGQHAEQFPVDVFQTGSGTSTNMNVNEVLANLASDLAGQAVSANDDVNCGQSSNDVIPTAIHISAALECQHRLLPVLQHLAQTIEHKAGLLNELTKTGRTHLMDAMPVRMSQELGGWALQIRNGLERIHATLPRLYRLAQGGTAVGTGINAHPEFAARFAAAMSSETGLPFKPNESFFESLSSQDAIVELSGQLKVIAVSLMKIANDLRWMNSGPLAGLGEIELPALQPGSSIMPGKVNPVIPEAAAMVAAQVIGNDATITVAGQSGNFQLNVMLPLIAFNILQSIELLGNVSRLLADKAIAGFKVRQDNLQQALAKNPILVTALNPIIGYAKAAEIAKAAYKQGRPIIDVAAEMTDLSREALEKLLEPAHLTQGGINE
;
A
#
# COMPACT_ATOMS: atom_id res chain seq x y z
N MET A 1 -7.01 -38.23 -8.21
CA MET A 1 -6.95 -39.05 -9.45
C MET A 1 -7.67 -40.39 -9.21
N HIS A 2 -8.57 -40.79 -10.11
CA HIS A 2 -9.29 -42.08 -10.02
C HIS A 2 -8.93 -42.96 -11.22
N LEU A 3 -8.42 -44.19 -11.00
CA LEU A 3 -8.03 -45.15 -12.03
C LEU A 3 -8.79 -46.44 -11.83
N GLN A 4 -9.32 -47.01 -12.91
CA GLN A 4 -10.04 -48.27 -12.95
C GLN A 4 -9.27 -49.29 -13.81
N LEU A 5 -8.99 -50.47 -13.28
CA LEU A 5 -8.41 -51.58 -14.02
C LEU A 5 -9.48 -52.65 -14.28
N PHE A 6 -9.89 -52.78 -15.52
CA PHE A 6 -10.85 -53.80 -15.96
C PHE A 6 -10.10 -55.11 -16.21
N GLY A 7 -10.49 -56.17 -15.50
CA GLY A 7 -9.88 -57.48 -15.56
C GLY A 7 -10.88 -58.57 -15.22
N THR A 8 -10.41 -59.78 -14.97
CA THR A 8 -11.24 -60.86 -14.41
C THR A 8 -10.42 -61.74 -13.48
N SER A 9 -11.07 -62.37 -12.52
CA SER A 9 -10.45 -63.27 -11.57
C SER A 9 -9.81 -64.49 -12.28
N GLY A 10 -8.59 -64.88 -11.85
CA GLY A 10 -7.81 -65.95 -12.45
C GLY A 10 -7.08 -65.60 -13.76
N CYS A 11 -7.10 -64.35 -14.18
CA CYS A 11 -6.35 -63.88 -15.35
C CYS A 11 -4.95 -63.40 -14.91
N HIS A 12 -3.91 -64.16 -15.23
CA HIS A 12 -2.52 -63.88 -14.86
C HIS A 12 -1.99 -62.56 -15.46
N LEU A 13 -2.48 -62.11 -16.62
CA LEU A 13 -2.14 -60.82 -17.23
C LEU A 13 -2.77 -59.67 -16.45
N CYS A 14 -3.97 -59.86 -15.92
CA CYS A 14 -4.65 -58.86 -15.09
C CYS A 14 -3.92 -58.67 -13.74
N GLU A 15 -3.47 -59.77 -13.13
CA GLU A 15 -2.65 -59.72 -11.90
C GLU A 15 -1.28 -59.06 -12.14
N GLN A 16 -0.69 -59.23 -13.33
CA GLN A 16 0.55 -58.54 -13.70
C GLN A 16 0.33 -57.03 -13.90
N ALA A 17 -0.74 -56.65 -14.58
CA ALA A 17 -1.13 -55.25 -14.77
C ALA A 17 -1.42 -54.55 -13.44
N GLU A 18 -2.18 -55.20 -12.54
CA GLU A 18 -2.51 -54.67 -11.23
C GLU A 18 -1.26 -54.36 -10.38
N ARG A 19 -0.29 -55.30 -10.37
CA ARG A 19 1.00 -55.09 -9.68
C ARG A 19 1.77 -53.90 -10.27
N MET A 20 1.88 -53.83 -11.59
CA MET A 20 2.59 -52.76 -12.29
C MET A 20 1.95 -51.38 -12.02
N VAL A 21 0.64 -51.27 -12.12
CA VAL A 21 -0.09 -50.05 -11.80
C VAL A 21 0.08 -49.66 -10.32
N GLY A 22 0.00 -50.62 -9.40
CA GLY A 22 0.23 -50.42 -7.98
C GLY A 22 1.64 -49.90 -7.66
N GLU A 23 2.68 -50.40 -8.34
CA GLU A 23 4.07 -49.90 -8.19
C GLU A 23 4.21 -48.48 -8.70
N CYS A 24 3.57 -48.10 -9.79
CA CYS A 24 3.55 -46.72 -10.28
C CYS A 24 2.82 -45.79 -9.32
N LEU A 25 1.70 -46.20 -8.75
CA LEU A 25 0.87 -45.42 -7.81
C LEU A 25 1.48 -45.33 -6.41
N ALA A 26 2.35 -46.25 -5.99
CA ALA A 26 3.01 -46.21 -4.69
C ALA A 26 3.81 -44.92 -4.42
N ARG A 27 4.13 -44.16 -5.47
CA ARG A 27 4.83 -42.85 -5.40
C ARG A 27 3.88 -41.64 -5.39
N GLN A 28 2.57 -41.85 -5.46
CA GLN A 28 1.54 -40.81 -5.49
C GLN A 28 0.80 -40.79 -4.15
N THR A 29 0.37 -39.57 -3.69
CA THR A 29 -0.30 -39.41 -2.39
C THR A 29 -1.82 -39.34 -2.47
N ASP A 30 -2.38 -38.93 -3.62
CA ASP A 30 -3.82 -38.64 -3.76
C ASP A 30 -4.40 -39.41 -4.97
N TYR A 31 -4.67 -40.72 -4.75
CA TYR A 31 -5.31 -41.54 -5.77
C TYR A 31 -6.35 -42.50 -5.19
N VAL A 32 -7.34 -42.83 -6.02
CA VAL A 32 -8.25 -43.96 -5.83
C VAL A 32 -7.97 -44.97 -6.94
N PHE A 33 -7.66 -46.20 -6.59
CA PHE A 33 -7.45 -47.30 -7.54
C PHE A 33 -8.50 -48.39 -7.30
N GLU A 34 -9.21 -48.79 -8.36
CA GLU A 34 -10.30 -49.76 -8.30
C GLU A 34 -10.05 -50.86 -9.36
N ALA A 35 -9.94 -52.10 -8.90
CA ALA A 35 -9.96 -53.25 -9.79
C ALA A 35 -11.40 -53.71 -10.02
N ILE A 36 -11.83 -53.76 -11.28
CA ILE A 36 -13.21 -54.11 -11.68
C ILE A 36 -13.19 -55.47 -12.38
N ASP A 37 -13.89 -56.44 -11.81
CA ASP A 37 -14.10 -57.72 -12.51
C ASP A 37 -15.20 -57.53 -13.55
N ILE A 38 -14.84 -57.70 -14.83
CA ILE A 38 -15.80 -57.57 -15.93
C ILE A 38 -16.87 -58.66 -15.91
N ALA A 39 -16.64 -59.78 -15.21
CA ALA A 39 -17.62 -60.86 -15.06
C ALA A 39 -18.87 -60.45 -14.29
N ASP A 40 -18.77 -59.37 -13.48
CA ASP A 40 -19.89 -58.85 -12.68
C ASP A 40 -20.87 -57.98 -13.47
N SER A 41 -20.61 -57.72 -14.79
CA SER A 41 -21.46 -56.86 -15.61
C SER A 41 -21.45 -57.23 -17.09
N ASP A 42 -22.61 -57.56 -17.66
CA ASP A 42 -22.77 -57.79 -19.08
C ASP A 42 -22.28 -56.60 -19.94
N HIS A 43 -22.45 -55.38 -19.42
CA HIS A 43 -21.98 -54.17 -20.08
C HIS A 43 -20.44 -54.16 -20.21
N TRP A 44 -19.71 -54.45 -19.15
CA TRP A 44 -18.24 -54.46 -19.18
C TRP A 44 -17.70 -55.66 -19.96
N GLN A 45 -18.37 -56.81 -19.93
CA GLN A 45 -18.02 -57.94 -20.78
C GLN A 45 -18.12 -57.57 -22.25
N MET A 46 -19.21 -56.93 -22.69
CA MET A 46 -19.38 -56.53 -24.09
C MET A 46 -18.26 -55.60 -24.58
N TYR A 47 -17.76 -54.68 -23.73
CA TYR A 47 -16.74 -53.71 -24.12
C TYR A 47 -15.30 -54.17 -23.95
N TYR A 48 -14.99 -55.02 -22.95
CA TYR A 48 -13.62 -55.29 -22.54
C TYR A 48 -13.20 -56.77 -22.63
N ALA A 49 -14.10 -57.71 -22.87
CA ALA A 49 -13.78 -59.17 -22.82
C ALA A 49 -12.59 -59.61 -23.70
N LEU A 50 -12.38 -58.94 -24.83
CA LEU A 50 -11.26 -59.21 -25.74
C LEU A 50 -10.03 -58.32 -25.54
N ARG A 51 -10.08 -57.39 -24.55
CA ARG A 51 -9.07 -56.32 -24.36
C ARG A 51 -8.43 -56.32 -22.97
N ILE A 52 -8.96 -57.11 -22.02
CA ILE A 52 -8.43 -57.14 -20.64
C ILE A 52 -6.99 -57.61 -20.56
N PRO A 53 -6.17 -57.04 -19.68
CA PRO A 53 -6.50 -55.94 -18.78
C PRO A 53 -6.52 -54.57 -19.49
N VAL A 54 -7.44 -53.65 -19.04
CA VAL A 54 -7.53 -52.28 -19.54
C VAL A 54 -7.49 -51.33 -18.34
N LEU A 55 -6.53 -50.43 -18.33
CA LEU A 55 -6.45 -49.34 -17.37
C LEU A 55 -7.19 -48.14 -17.95
N ARG A 56 -8.11 -47.50 -17.16
CA ARG A 56 -8.95 -46.40 -17.60
C ARG A 56 -9.03 -45.30 -16.54
N HIS A 57 -9.02 -44.07 -16.99
CA HIS A 57 -9.41 -42.93 -16.17
C HIS A 57 -10.87 -42.55 -16.50
N PRO A 58 -11.82 -42.68 -15.54
CA PRO A 58 -13.24 -42.52 -15.85
C PRO A 58 -13.63 -41.12 -16.30
N ASP A 59 -12.98 -40.06 -15.75
CA ASP A 59 -13.33 -38.65 -16.04
C ASP A 59 -12.86 -38.22 -17.43
N SER A 60 -11.61 -38.55 -17.82
CA SER A 60 -11.07 -38.18 -19.14
C SER A 60 -11.35 -39.22 -20.22
N GLN A 61 -11.91 -40.40 -19.88
CA GLN A 61 -12.15 -41.53 -20.76
C GLN A 61 -10.87 -42.12 -21.44
N GLN A 62 -9.69 -41.70 -20.99
CA GLN A 62 -8.43 -42.26 -21.49
C GLN A 62 -8.28 -43.71 -21.07
N GLU A 63 -7.86 -44.56 -22.03
CA GLU A 63 -7.68 -45.97 -21.82
C GLU A 63 -6.29 -46.45 -22.28
N LEU A 64 -5.70 -47.37 -21.52
CA LEU A 64 -4.47 -48.07 -21.87
C LEU A 64 -4.78 -49.58 -21.89
N SER A 65 -4.74 -50.18 -23.08
CA SER A 65 -5.02 -51.62 -23.28
C SER A 65 -3.74 -52.44 -23.27
N TRP A 66 -3.82 -53.65 -22.71
CA TRP A 66 -2.69 -54.56 -22.67
C TRP A 66 -2.25 -55.00 -24.10
N PRO A 67 -0.93 -55.23 -24.36
CA PRO A 67 0.17 -55.08 -23.39
C PRO A 67 0.63 -53.61 -23.24
N PHE A 68 0.83 -53.19 -22.01
CA PHE A 68 1.46 -51.91 -21.66
C PHE A 68 2.61 -52.17 -20.69
N ASP A 69 3.59 -51.27 -20.67
CA ASP A 69 4.72 -51.27 -19.75
C ASP A 69 4.61 -50.17 -18.68
N GLN A 70 5.55 -50.20 -17.74
CA GLN A 70 5.58 -49.21 -16.65
C GLN A 70 5.70 -47.78 -17.16
N ALA A 71 6.48 -47.54 -18.22
CA ALA A 71 6.66 -46.19 -18.77
C ALA A 71 5.35 -45.63 -19.36
N GLN A 72 4.55 -46.49 -20.00
CA GLN A 72 3.24 -46.12 -20.53
C GLN A 72 2.23 -45.84 -19.43
N VAL A 73 2.26 -46.57 -18.31
CA VAL A 73 1.43 -46.32 -17.13
C VAL A 73 1.85 -44.97 -16.48
N GLU A 74 3.15 -44.74 -16.30
CA GLU A 74 3.67 -43.47 -15.77
C GLU A 74 3.32 -42.27 -16.68
N LEU A 75 3.36 -42.47 -18.02
CA LEU A 75 2.95 -41.44 -18.98
C LEU A 75 1.46 -41.12 -18.84
N LEU A 76 0.58 -42.14 -18.79
CA LEU A 76 -0.86 -41.94 -18.58
C LEU A 76 -1.15 -41.21 -17.25
N ILE A 77 -0.51 -41.62 -16.15
CA ILE A 77 -0.63 -40.97 -14.83
C ILE A 77 -0.19 -39.52 -14.90
N ASN A 78 0.93 -39.23 -15.56
CA ASN A 78 1.43 -37.87 -15.73
C ASN A 78 0.48 -37.01 -16.56
N GLU A 79 -0.02 -37.53 -17.69
CA GLU A 79 -1.00 -36.83 -18.54
C GLU A 79 -2.29 -36.49 -17.76
N ILE A 80 -2.85 -37.47 -17.02
CA ILE A 80 -4.04 -37.26 -16.17
C ILE A 80 -3.74 -36.22 -15.07
N THR A 81 -2.58 -36.33 -14.44
CA THR A 81 -2.16 -35.41 -13.37
C THR A 81 -1.96 -34.00 -13.91
N MET A 82 -1.36 -33.86 -15.10
CA MET A 82 -1.20 -32.56 -15.77
C MET A 82 -2.55 -31.98 -16.17
N THR A 83 -3.44 -32.78 -16.79
CA THR A 83 -4.80 -32.36 -17.14
C THR A 83 -5.63 -31.95 -15.91
N ALA A 84 -5.43 -32.62 -14.77
CA ALA A 84 -6.09 -32.22 -13.51
C ALA A 84 -5.51 -30.95 -12.88
N ARG A 85 -4.23 -30.62 -13.18
CA ARG A 85 -3.57 -29.41 -12.66
C ARG A 85 -3.75 -28.19 -13.52
N TYR A 86 -3.95 -28.35 -14.84
CA TYR A 86 -4.06 -27.28 -15.82
C TYR A 86 -5.30 -27.47 -16.68
N ARG A 87 -5.86 -26.38 -17.14
CA ARG A 87 -6.88 -26.34 -18.18
C ARG A 87 -6.35 -25.54 -19.38
N ILE A 88 -6.84 -25.84 -20.56
CA ILE A 88 -6.49 -25.10 -21.77
C ILE A 88 -7.43 -23.89 -21.89
N GLU A 89 -6.85 -22.73 -21.95
CA GLU A 89 -7.50 -21.46 -22.24
C GLU A 89 -7.03 -20.93 -23.60
N LYS A 90 -7.79 -20.04 -24.20
CA LYS A 90 -7.46 -19.47 -25.52
C LYS A 90 -7.67 -17.97 -25.55
N ASP A 91 -6.70 -17.27 -26.13
CA ASP A 91 -6.80 -15.85 -26.47
C ASP A 91 -6.53 -15.64 -27.98
N SER A 92 -6.38 -14.39 -28.42
CA SER A 92 -6.08 -14.03 -29.82
C SER A 92 -4.73 -14.55 -30.32
N MET A 93 -3.82 -14.96 -29.42
CA MET A 93 -2.49 -15.47 -29.75
C MET A 93 -2.43 -17.02 -29.80
N GLY A 94 -3.49 -17.72 -29.38
CA GLY A 94 -3.60 -19.17 -29.35
C GLY A 94 -3.88 -19.75 -27.98
N GLU A 95 -3.73 -21.07 -27.89
CA GLU A 95 -3.98 -21.84 -26.66
C GLU A 95 -2.81 -21.73 -25.67
N LEU A 96 -3.16 -21.81 -24.39
CA LEU A 96 -2.21 -21.75 -23.26
C LEU A 96 -2.74 -22.57 -22.09
N GLU A 97 -1.84 -23.25 -21.38
CA GLU A 97 -2.15 -23.92 -20.12
C GLU A 97 -2.27 -22.93 -18.99
N VAL A 98 -3.38 -22.96 -18.26
CA VAL A 98 -3.67 -22.15 -17.09
C VAL A 98 -3.94 -23.08 -15.91
N PRO A 99 -3.46 -22.78 -14.68
CA PRO A 99 -3.76 -23.62 -13.52
C PRO A 99 -5.26 -23.87 -13.38
N ALA A 100 -5.68 -25.11 -13.22
CA ALA A 100 -7.11 -25.47 -13.22
C ALA A 100 -7.91 -24.74 -12.14
N ALA A 101 -7.30 -24.43 -10.99
CA ALA A 101 -7.92 -23.70 -9.88
C ALA A 101 -7.90 -22.17 -10.06
N ALA A 102 -7.23 -21.64 -11.10
CA ALA A 102 -7.17 -20.20 -11.33
C ALA A 102 -8.51 -19.70 -11.88
N LEU A 103 -8.98 -18.56 -11.38
CA LEU A 103 -10.14 -17.85 -11.93
C LEU A 103 -9.75 -16.94 -13.11
N TYR A 104 -8.46 -16.65 -13.28
CA TYR A 104 -7.97 -15.90 -14.43
C TYR A 104 -7.76 -16.80 -15.66
N GLY A 105 -7.66 -16.18 -16.84
CA GLY A 105 -7.55 -16.88 -18.13
C GLY A 105 -6.18 -16.73 -18.79
N ALA A 106 -6.16 -16.91 -20.13
CA ALA A 106 -4.94 -16.96 -20.95
C ALA A 106 -4.14 -15.65 -20.93
N GLN A 107 -4.77 -14.49 -21.00
CA GLN A 107 -4.04 -13.22 -21.03
C GLN A 107 -3.30 -12.95 -19.72
N THR A 108 -3.90 -13.27 -18.58
CA THR A 108 -3.23 -13.19 -17.28
C THR A 108 -2.07 -14.17 -17.18
N GLN A 109 -2.26 -15.41 -17.59
CA GLN A 109 -1.19 -16.42 -17.55
C GLN A 109 0.01 -15.98 -18.40
N ARG A 110 -0.21 -15.44 -19.60
CA ARG A 110 0.88 -14.87 -20.42
C ARG A 110 1.59 -13.73 -19.69
N ALA A 111 0.85 -12.88 -18.99
CA ALA A 111 1.47 -11.79 -18.22
C ALA A 111 2.33 -12.32 -17.06
N VAL A 112 1.89 -13.35 -16.37
CA VAL A 112 2.68 -14.01 -15.31
C VAL A 112 3.97 -14.63 -15.87
N GLU A 113 3.89 -15.26 -17.03
CA GLU A 113 5.06 -15.86 -17.70
C GLU A 113 6.02 -14.83 -18.29
N ASN A 114 5.48 -13.71 -18.83
CA ASN A 114 6.29 -12.67 -19.46
C ASN A 114 6.99 -11.74 -18.46
N PHE A 115 6.44 -11.56 -17.27
CA PHE A 115 6.89 -10.55 -16.32
C PHE A 115 7.27 -11.10 -14.93
N PRO A 116 8.14 -12.13 -14.81
CA PRO A 116 8.67 -12.58 -13.53
C PRO A 116 9.81 -11.63 -13.07
N VAL A 117 9.48 -10.36 -12.73
CA VAL A 117 10.48 -9.32 -12.53
C VAL A 117 10.80 -9.10 -11.05
N SER A 118 9.80 -8.82 -10.23
CA SER A 118 10.01 -8.45 -8.83
C SER A 118 9.32 -9.37 -7.82
N GLY A 119 8.27 -10.05 -8.23
CA GLY A 119 7.36 -10.78 -7.36
C GLY A 119 6.42 -9.88 -6.55
N ILE A 120 6.50 -8.55 -6.73
CA ILE A 120 5.59 -7.59 -6.09
C ILE A 120 4.30 -7.52 -6.88
N LYS A 121 3.17 -7.75 -6.22
CA LYS A 121 1.84 -7.68 -6.82
C LYS A 121 1.26 -6.28 -6.72
N MET A 122 0.27 -5.99 -7.57
CA MET A 122 -0.50 -4.74 -7.45
C MET A 122 -1.17 -4.63 -6.08
N PRO A 123 -1.21 -3.40 -5.49
CA PRO A 123 -1.85 -3.19 -4.18
C PRO A 123 -3.32 -3.64 -4.16
N ALA A 124 -3.75 -4.24 -3.05
CA ALA A 124 -5.14 -4.68 -2.90
C ALA A 124 -6.16 -3.55 -3.09
N ALA A 125 -5.86 -2.34 -2.62
CA ALA A 125 -6.69 -1.16 -2.83
C ALA A 125 -6.88 -0.82 -4.32
N PHE A 126 -5.84 -1.04 -5.15
CA PHE A 126 -5.92 -0.85 -6.59
C PHE A 126 -6.82 -1.89 -7.25
N ILE A 127 -6.62 -3.18 -6.94
CA ILE A 127 -7.45 -4.28 -7.49
C ILE A 127 -8.92 -4.08 -7.13
N LYS A 128 -9.23 -3.76 -5.87
CA LYS A 128 -10.60 -3.45 -5.41
C LYS A 128 -11.20 -2.27 -6.19
N THR A 129 -10.39 -1.26 -6.48
CA THR A 129 -10.84 -0.10 -7.25
C THR A 129 -11.11 -0.46 -8.71
N VAL A 130 -10.28 -1.29 -9.35
CA VAL A 130 -10.55 -1.77 -10.71
C VAL A 130 -11.86 -2.58 -10.71
N ALA A 131 -12.08 -3.47 -9.74
CA ALA A 131 -13.34 -4.19 -9.60
C ALA A 131 -14.54 -3.25 -9.39
N LEU A 132 -14.39 -2.19 -8.60
CA LEU A 132 -15.42 -1.15 -8.39
C LEU A 132 -15.74 -0.42 -9.70
N ILE A 133 -14.73 -0.12 -10.53
CA ILE A 133 -14.93 0.45 -11.87
C ILE A 133 -15.75 -0.52 -12.73
N LYS A 134 -15.42 -1.82 -12.72
CA LYS A 134 -16.16 -2.81 -13.51
C LYS A 134 -17.61 -2.97 -13.04
N LYS A 135 -17.85 -2.99 -11.72
CA LYS A 135 -19.19 -2.97 -11.12
C LYS A 135 -19.99 -1.78 -11.63
N THR A 136 -19.45 -0.57 -11.50
CA THR A 136 -20.12 0.67 -11.89
C THR A 136 -20.33 0.75 -13.40
N ALA A 137 -19.34 0.35 -14.20
CA ALA A 137 -19.45 0.32 -15.67
C ALA A 137 -20.55 -0.65 -16.14
N ALA A 138 -20.65 -1.84 -15.54
CA ALA A 138 -21.69 -2.82 -15.87
C ALA A 138 -23.11 -2.28 -15.58
N GLN A 139 -23.29 -1.61 -14.44
CA GLN A 139 -24.57 -0.97 -14.10
C GLN A 139 -24.93 0.13 -15.11
N VAL A 140 -24.00 1.01 -15.42
CA VAL A 140 -24.22 2.12 -16.36
C VAL A 140 -24.48 1.61 -17.78
N ASN A 141 -23.72 0.62 -18.25
CA ASN A 141 -23.93 0.03 -19.57
C ASN A 141 -25.28 -0.68 -19.68
N GLN A 142 -25.74 -1.31 -18.60
CA GLN A 142 -27.11 -1.89 -18.55
C GLN A 142 -28.18 -0.81 -18.64
N GLU A 143 -28.05 0.31 -17.93
CA GLU A 143 -28.98 1.45 -18.01
C GLU A 143 -28.98 2.11 -19.38
N LEU A 144 -27.86 2.11 -20.09
CA LEU A 144 -27.70 2.63 -21.46
C LEU A 144 -28.18 1.64 -22.54
N GLY A 145 -28.48 0.39 -22.17
CA GLY A 145 -28.90 -0.64 -23.10
C GLY A 145 -27.75 -1.34 -23.86
N GLU A 146 -26.51 -1.08 -23.47
CA GLU A 146 -25.32 -1.66 -24.09
C GLU A 146 -24.94 -3.04 -23.50
N LEU A 147 -25.49 -3.40 -22.32
CA LEU A 147 -25.26 -4.68 -21.66
C LEU A 147 -26.56 -5.29 -21.17
N GLU A 148 -26.75 -6.58 -21.42
CA GLU A 148 -27.92 -7.32 -20.96
C GLU A 148 -28.02 -7.34 -19.42
N GLN A 149 -29.24 -7.19 -18.90
CA GLN A 149 -29.49 -7.09 -17.46
C GLN A 149 -28.91 -8.24 -16.65
N TRP A 150 -29.03 -9.48 -17.11
CA TRP A 150 -28.55 -10.64 -16.40
C TRP A 150 -27.00 -10.68 -16.33
N LYS A 151 -26.30 -10.25 -17.41
CA LYS A 151 -24.84 -10.10 -17.43
C LYS A 151 -24.38 -9.03 -16.46
N ALA A 152 -25.02 -7.87 -16.50
CA ALA A 152 -24.70 -6.77 -15.59
C ALA A 152 -24.85 -7.20 -14.13
N GLN A 153 -25.94 -7.88 -13.78
CA GLN A 153 -26.19 -8.38 -12.42
C GLN A 153 -25.12 -9.38 -11.98
N ALA A 154 -24.72 -10.31 -12.85
CA ALA A 154 -23.69 -11.28 -12.56
C ALA A 154 -22.31 -10.62 -12.36
N ILE A 155 -21.94 -9.66 -13.24
CA ILE A 155 -20.69 -8.89 -13.11
C ILE A 155 -20.68 -8.07 -11.82
N VAL A 156 -21.78 -7.42 -11.45
CA VAL A 156 -21.90 -6.65 -10.21
C VAL A 156 -21.68 -7.53 -8.99
N GLN A 157 -22.28 -8.73 -8.96
CA GLN A 157 -22.08 -9.67 -7.84
C GLN A 157 -20.66 -10.21 -7.77
N ALA A 158 -20.06 -10.57 -8.91
CA ALA A 158 -18.67 -11.00 -9.00
C ALA A 158 -17.70 -9.90 -8.54
N ALA A 159 -17.91 -8.68 -9.01
CA ALA A 159 -17.09 -7.53 -8.60
C ALA A 159 -17.19 -7.24 -7.10
N GLN A 160 -18.39 -7.40 -6.51
CA GLN A 160 -18.57 -7.20 -5.08
C GLN A 160 -17.74 -8.19 -4.25
N GLN A 161 -17.62 -9.45 -4.66
CA GLN A 161 -16.76 -10.42 -3.98
C GLN A 161 -15.29 -9.96 -3.94
N VAL A 162 -14.77 -9.43 -5.07
CA VAL A 162 -13.40 -8.90 -5.14
C VAL A 162 -13.24 -7.63 -4.27
N ILE A 163 -14.23 -6.73 -4.28
CA ILE A 163 -14.24 -5.53 -3.44
C ILE A 163 -14.20 -5.89 -1.95
N ASP A 164 -14.93 -6.93 -1.56
CA ASP A 164 -14.96 -7.46 -0.19
C ASP A 164 -13.65 -8.17 0.22
N GLY A 165 -12.73 -8.34 -0.74
CA GLY A 165 -11.40 -8.91 -0.51
C GLY A 165 -11.32 -10.42 -0.68
N GLN A 166 -12.34 -11.04 -1.28
CA GLN A 166 -12.30 -12.45 -1.67
C GLN A 166 -11.41 -12.62 -2.91
N HIS A 167 -10.90 -13.84 -3.10
CA HIS A 167 -10.11 -14.22 -4.28
C HIS A 167 -8.79 -13.43 -4.47
N ALA A 168 -8.17 -12.94 -3.39
CA ALA A 168 -6.96 -12.09 -3.48
C ALA A 168 -5.78 -12.79 -4.18
N GLU A 169 -5.70 -14.13 -4.11
CA GLU A 169 -4.69 -14.96 -4.75
C GLU A 169 -4.83 -15.00 -6.27
N GLN A 170 -5.98 -14.61 -6.82
CA GLN A 170 -6.28 -14.63 -8.26
C GLN A 170 -5.70 -13.44 -9.03
N PHE A 171 -4.94 -12.56 -8.35
CA PHE A 171 -4.29 -11.37 -8.95
C PHE A 171 -2.77 -11.48 -8.85
N PRO A 172 -2.14 -12.40 -9.64
CA PRO A 172 -0.72 -12.72 -9.52
C PRO A 172 0.22 -11.77 -10.28
N VAL A 173 -0.30 -10.88 -11.13
CA VAL A 173 0.50 -10.07 -12.06
C VAL A 173 1.45 -9.13 -11.33
N ASP A 174 2.72 -9.12 -11.75
CA ASP A 174 3.78 -8.26 -11.20
C ASP A 174 3.50 -6.78 -11.47
N VAL A 175 3.96 -5.89 -10.59
CA VAL A 175 3.92 -4.43 -10.80
C VAL A 175 4.65 -4.03 -12.07
N PHE A 176 5.80 -4.65 -12.34
CA PHE A 176 6.57 -4.43 -13.58
C PHE A 176 6.00 -5.29 -14.71
N GLN A 177 4.94 -4.80 -15.33
CA GLN A 177 4.14 -5.42 -16.37
C GLN A 177 4.06 -4.51 -17.61
N THR A 178 3.12 -4.76 -18.52
CA THR A 178 2.86 -3.81 -19.62
C THR A 178 2.54 -2.43 -19.07
N GLY A 179 3.18 -1.39 -19.60
CA GLY A 179 3.17 -0.05 -19.02
C GLY A 179 1.83 0.66 -18.98
N SER A 180 0.87 0.24 -19.82
CA SER A 180 -0.53 0.69 -19.80
C SER A 180 -1.36 0.05 -18.66
N GLY A 181 -0.84 -0.98 -17.97
CA GLY A 181 -1.57 -1.76 -16.99
C GLY A 181 -2.61 -2.72 -17.58
N THR A 182 -2.57 -2.98 -18.89
CA THR A 182 -3.49 -3.89 -19.56
C THR A 182 -3.46 -5.28 -18.92
N SER A 183 -2.31 -5.77 -18.50
CA SER A 183 -2.19 -7.07 -17.83
C SER A 183 -3.05 -7.13 -16.55
N THR A 184 -3.03 -6.10 -15.72
CA THR A 184 -3.89 -6.01 -14.53
C THR A 184 -5.37 -5.83 -14.89
N ASN A 185 -5.69 -4.97 -15.88
CA ASN A 185 -7.08 -4.80 -16.31
C ASN A 185 -7.68 -6.12 -16.81
N MET A 186 -6.93 -6.86 -17.64
CA MET A 186 -7.40 -8.15 -18.14
C MET A 186 -7.44 -9.21 -17.06
N ASN A 187 -6.51 -9.21 -16.11
CA ASN A 187 -6.58 -10.10 -14.95
C ASN A 187 -7.90 -9.91 -14.18
N VAL A 188 -8.28 -8.67 -13.89
CA VAL A 188 -9.57 -8.39 -13.23
C VAL A 188 -10.73 -8.79 -14.14
N ASN A 189 -10.68 -8.48 -15.44
CA ASN A 189 -11.74 -8.84 -16.38
C ASN A 189 -11.95 -10.36 -16.46
N GLU A 190 -10.87 -11.14 -16.57
CA GLU A 190 -10.93 -12.61 -16.66
C GLU A 190 -11.48 -13.24 -15.38
N VAL A 191 -11.01 -12.78 -14.20
CA VAL A 191 -11.52 -13.26 -12.91
C VAL A 191 -13.02 -12.94 -12.76
N LEU A 192 -13.43 -11.70 -13.09
CA LEU A 192 -14.83 -11.31 -12.99
C LEU A 192 -15.72 -12.06 -14.01
N ALA A 193 -15.21 -12.30 -15.22
CA ALA A 193 -15.94 -13.04 -16.24
C ALA A 193 -16.20 -14.50 -15.80
N ASN A 194 -15.21 -15.17 -15.24
CA ASN A 194 -15.37 -16.53 -14.74
C ASN A 194 -16.32 -16.57 -13.54
N LEU A 195 -16.15 -15.71 -12.54
CA LEU A 195 -17.08 -15.63 -11.41
C LEU A 195 -18.52 -15.30 -11.85
N ALA A 196 -18.69 -14.36 -12.78
CA ALA A 196 -20.00 -13.98 -13.30
C ALA A 196 -20.64 -15.12 -14.10
N SER A 197 -19.85 -15.86 -14.87
CA SER A 197 -20.32 -17.03 -15.61
C SER A 197 -20.83 -18.12 -14.67
N ASP A 198 -20.09 -18.40 -13.60
CA ASP A 198 -20.48 -19.37 -12.57
C ASP A 198 -21.79 -18.94 -11.86
N LEU A 199 -21.90 -17.66 -11.50
CA LEU A 199 -23.08 -17.09 -10.85
C LEU A 199 -24.33 -17.12 -11.76
N ALA A 200 -24.14 -16.88 -13.06
CA ALA A 200 -25.25 -16.82 -14.02
C ALA A 200 -25.59 -18.21 -14.61
N GLY A 201 -24.71 -19.18 -14.53
CA GLY A 201 -24.82 -20.46 -15.25
C GLY A 201 -24.74 -20.31 -16.78
N GLN A 202 -24.23 -19.18 -17.27
CA GLN A 202 -24.09 -18.83 -18.68
C GLN A 202 -22.80 -18.01 -18.88
N ALA A 203 -22.20 -18.10 -20.08
CA ALA A 203 -20.94 -17.46 -20.38
C ALA A 203 -21.02 -15.93 -20.36
N VAL A 204 -20.08 -15.30 -19.63
CA VAL A 204 -19.83 -13.85 -19.61
C VAL A 204 -18.42 -13.62 -20.16
N SER A 205 -18.30 -12.76 -21.17
CA SER A 205 -17.03 -12.44 -21.84
C SER A 205 -16.22 -11.41 -21.07
N ALA A 206 -14.93 -11.66 -20.86
CA ALA A 206 -14.02 -10.70 -20.26
C ALA A 206 -13.85 -9.43 -21.10
N ASN A 207 -13.83 -9.56 -22.44
CA ASN A 207 -13.63 -8.43 -23.36
C ASN A 207 -14.94 -7.74 -23.72
N ASP A 208 -15.98 -8.50 -24.10
CA ASP A 208 -17.18 -7.93 -24.67
C ASP A 208 -18.18 -7.47 -23.60
N ASP A 209 -18.23 -8.16 -22.44
CA ASP A 209 -19.20 -7.88 -21.38
C ASP A 209 -18.56 -7.11 -20.20
N VAL A 210 -17.51 -7.65 -19.55
CA VAL A 210 -16.87 -7.00 -18.40
C VAL A 210 -16.17 -5.70 -18.79
N ASN A 211 -15.55 -5.67 -19.98
CA ASN A 211 -14.84 -4.51 -20.50
C ASN A 211 -15.68 -3.67 -21.48
N CYS A 212 -16.98 -3.88 -21.57
CA CYS A 212 -17.91 -3.18 -22.47
C CYS A 212 -17.73 -1.65 -22.39
N GLY A 213 -17.51 -1.00 -23.53
CA GLY A 213 -17.34 0.47 -23.62
C GLY A 213 -16.09 1.03 -22.93
N GLN A 214 -15.10 0.19 -22.65
CA GLN A 214 -13.89 0.56 -21.91
C GLN A 214 -12.61 0.17 -22.65
N SER A 215 -11.49 0.72 -22.23
CA SER A 215 -10.15 0.30 -22.57
C SER A 215 -9.28 0.23 -21.31
N SER A 216 -8.23 -0.58 -21.29
CA SER A 216 -7.22 -0.48 -20.22
C SER A 216 -6.68 0.94 -20.10
N ASN A 217 -6.62 1.67 -21.20
CA ASN A 217 -6.04 3.00 -21.28
C ASN A 217 -6.82 4.07 -20.51
N ASP A 218 -8.14 3.95 -20.40
CA ASP A 218 -8.97 4.82 -19.55
C ASP A 218 -9.27 4.22 -18.16
N VAL A 219 -9.40 2.90 -18.05
CA VAL A 219 -9.64 2.20 -16.78
C VAL A 219 -8.50 2.38 -15.79
N ILE A 220 -7.26 2.15 -16.22
CA ILE A 220 -6.10 2.16 -15.30
C ILE A 220 -5.83 3.56 -14.72
N PRO A 221 -5.74 4.66 -15.49
CA PRO A 221 -5.59 5.99 -14.89
C PRO A 221 -6.80 6.38 -14.03
N THR A 222 -8.02 5.98 -14.40
CA THR A 222 -9.21 6.15 -13.56
C THR A 222 -9.04 5.41 -12.22
N ALA A 223 -8.54 4.17 -12.23
CA ALA A 223 -8.30 3.40 -11.02
C ALA A 223 -7.22 4.04 -10.13
N ILE A 224 -6.17 4.62 -10.71
CA ILE A 224 -5.15 5.37 -9.96
C ILE A 224 -5.79 6.56 -9.24
N HIS A 225 -6.58 7.36 -9.92
CA HIS A 225 -7.23 8.54 -9.35
C HIS A 225 -8.22 8.16 -8.24
N ILE A 226 -9.12 7.19 -8.50
CA ILE A 226 -10.13 6.76 -7.52
C ILE A 226 -9.47 6.13 -6.30
N SER A 227 -8.53 5.20 -6.48
CA SER A 227 -7.86 4.53 -5.35
C SER A 227 -7.06 5.52 -4.49
N ALA A 228 -6.32 6.44 -5.11
CA ALA A 228 -5.59 7.48 -4.39
C ALA A 228 -6.54 8.42 -3.62
N ALA A 229 -7.65 8.83 -4.23
CA ALA A 229 -8.65 9.68 -3.58
C ALA A 229 -9.30 8.98 -2.37
N LEU A 230 -9.71 7.71 -2.52
CA LEU A 230 -10.32 6.92 -1.45
C LEU A 230 -9.34 6.69 -0.29
N GLU A 231 -8.11 6.28 -0.59
CA GLU A 231 -7.10 6.05 0.45
C GLU A 231 -6.69 7.36 1.16
N CYS A 232 -6.61 8.48 0.44
CA CYS A 232 -6.40 9.78 1.06
C CYS A 232 -7.56 10.13 2.00
N GLN A 233 -8.80 10.04 1.50
CA GLN A 233 -9.99 10.51 2.23
C GLN A 233 -10.32 9.64 3.45
N HIS A 234 -10.21 8.31 3.31
CA HIS A 234 -10.67 7.38 4.36
C HIS A 234 -9.56 6.91 5.29
N ARG A 235 -8.29 7.00 4.89
CA ARG A 235 -7.17 6.53 5.71
C ARG A 235 -6.20 7.65 6.10
N LEU A 236 -5.62 8.37 5.14
CA LEU A 236 -4.53 9.29 5.42
C LEU A 236 -5.01 10.55 6.16
N LEU A 237 -6.02 11.25 5.63
CA LEU A 237 -6.50 12.51 6.21
C LEU A 237 -6.99 12.36 7.66
N PRO A 238 -7.81 11.36 8.02
CA PRO A 238 -8.22 11.16 9.41
C PRO A 238 -7.05 10.90 10.36
N VAL A 239 -6.03 10.17 9.91
CA VAL A 239 -4.87 9.86 10.74
C VAL A 239 -3.94 11.07 10.92
N LEU A 240 -3.72 11.87 9.87
CA LEU A 240 -2.97 13.12 10.00
C LEU A 240 -3.70 14.11 10.92
N GLN A 241 -5.02 14.18 10.85
CA GLN A 241 -5.85 14.98 11.77
C GLN A 241 -5.67 14.50 13.22
N HIS A 242 -5.68 13.18 13.46
CA HIS A 242 -5.42 12.59 14.75
C HIS A 242 -4.01 12.91 15.27
N LEU A 243 -3.00 12.82 14.40
CA LEU A 243 -1.62 13.20 14.76
C LEU A 243 -1.52 14.66 15.18
N ALA A 244 -2.10 15.59 14.40
CA ALA A 244 -2.10 17.02 14.73
C ALA A 244 -2.76 17.27 16.07
N GLN A 245 -3.95 16.71 16.31
CA GLN A 245 -4.68 16.84 17.57
C GLN A 245 -3.91 16.25 18.77
N THR A 246 -3.24 15.12 18.58
CA THR A 246 -2.40 14.50 19.63
C THR A 246 -1.24 15.40 20.02
N ILE A 247 -0.57 16.02 19.02
CA ILE A 247 0.52 16.98 19.27
C ILE A 247 -0.01 18.21 20.00
N GLU A 248 -1.13 18.80 19.54
CA GLU A 248 -1.77 19.97 20.15
C GLU A 248 -2.19 19.71 21.60
N HIS A 249 -2.81 18.57 21.86
CA HIS A 249 -3.17 18.16 23.22
C HIS A 249 -1.93 18.04 24.12
N LYS A 250 -0.88 17.38 23.62
CA LYS A 250 0.39 17.23 24.35
C LYS A 250 1.03 18.60 24.62
N ALA A 251 1.03 19.49 23.62
CA ALA A 251 1.52 20.86 23.77
C ALA A 251 0.79 21.60 24.89
N GLY A 252 -0.54 21.49 24.95
CA GLY A 252 -1.35 22.11 26.01
C GLY A 252 -0.96 21.63 27.42
N LEU A 253 -0.73 20.32 27.59
CA LEU A 253 -0.29 19.74 28.87
C LEU A 253 1.10 20.21 29.32
N LEU A 254 1.96 20.63 28.38
CA LEU A 254 3.35 20.99 28.61
C LEU A 254 3.61 22.50 28.48
N ASN A 255 2.56 23.32 28.51
CA ASN A 255 2.67 24.77 28.26
C ASN A 255 3.54 25.51 29.26
N GLU A 256 3.55 25.08 30.52
CA GLU A 256 4.34 25.72 31.57
C GLU A 256 5.80 25.28 31.60
N LEU A 257 6.19 24.30 30.78
CA LEU A 257 7.55 23.80 30.76
C LEU A 257 8.42 24.55 29.78
N THR A 258 9.42 25.26 30.33
CA THR A 258 10.45 25.99 29.58
C THR A 258 11.70 25.10 29.41
N LYS A 259 12.31 25.17 28.25
CA LYS A 259 13.55 24.46 27.91
C LYS A 259 14.54 25.38 27.19
N THR A 260 15.80 24.99 27.14
CA THR A 260 16.78 25.61 26.26
C THR A 260 16.40 25.38 24.79
N GLY A 261 16.18 26.45 24.04
CA GLY A 261 16.07 26.37 22.59
C GLY A 261 17.42 26.04 21.95
N ARG A 262 17.41 25.51 20.71
CA ARG A 262 18.65 25.20 19.97
C ARG A 262 18.57 25.68 18.54
N THR A 263 19.63 26.35 18.12
CA THR A 263 19.89 26.65 16.70
C THR A 263 21.27 26.06 16.37
N HIS A 264 21.42 25.42 15.20
CA HIS A 264 22.64 24.68 14.84
C HIS A 264 23.03 23.58 15.87
N LEU A 265 22.07 23.05 16.62
CA LEU A 265 22.24 22.19 17.79
C LEU A 265 23.00 22.85 18.96
N MET A 266 23.27 24.15 18.89
CA MET A 266 23.89 24.93 19.96
C MET A 266 22.82 25.58 20.82
N ASP A 267 23.14 25.79 22.11
CA ASP A 267 22.26 26.43 23.08
C ASP A 267 21.85 27.84 22.61
N ALA A 268 20.58 28.16 22.74
CA ALA A 268 19.98 29.40 22.34
C ALA A 268 19.02 29.92 23.44
N MET A 269 18.19 30.91 23.11
CA MET A 269 17.20 31.43 24.02
C MET A 269 16.16 30.42 24.44
N PRO A 270 15.55 30.57 25.63
CA PRO A 270 14.50 29.66 26.10
C PRO A 270 13.29 29.62 25.16
N VAL A 271 12.68 28.47 25.08
CA VAL A 271 11.38 28.24 24.43
C VAL A 271 10.49 27.41 25.35
N ARG A 272 9.18 27.53 25.21
CA ARG A 272 8.24 26.59 25.86
C ARG A 272 8.18 25.29 25.06
N MET A 273 8.02 24.15 25.74
CA MET A 273 7.79 22.88 25.09
C MET A 273 6.55 22.94 24.17
N SER A 274 5.51 23.66 24.59
CA SER A 274 4.30 23.88 23.79
C SER A 274 4.55 24.63 22.47
N GLN A 275 5.50 25.58 22.44
CA GLN A 275 5.83 26.34 21.23
C GLN A 275 6.53 25.44 20.20
N GLU A 276 7.43 24.56 20.64
CA GLU A 276 8.10 23.59 19.77
C GLU A 276 7.10 22.58 19.20
N LEU A 277 6.27 21.97 20.04
CA LEU A 277 5.22 21.04 19.63
C LEU A 277 4.17 21.72 18.75
N GLY A 278 3.80 22.97 19.05
CA GLY A 278 2.87 23.74 18.22
C GLY A 278 3.38 23.95 16.79
N GLY A 279 4.69 24.13 16.62
CA GLY A 279 5.33 24.17 15.30
C GLY A 279 5.15 22.86 14.53
N TRP A 280 5.28 21.71 15.20
CA TRP A 280 5.04 20.40 14.57
C TRP A 280 3.57 20.22 14.17
N ALA A 281 2.64 20.58 15.08
CA ALA A 281 1.21 20.49 14.79
C ALA A 281 0.85 21.32 13.55
N LEU A 282 1.38 22.54 13.45
CA LEU A 282 1.15 23.43 12.30
C LEU A 282 1.71 22.82 10.99
N GLN A 283 2.88 22.17 11.02
CA GLN A 283 3.40 21.48 9.84
C GLN A 283 2.43 20.39 9.35
N ILE A 284 1.85 19.60 10.25
CA ILE A 284 0.87 18.56 9.88
C ILE A 284 -0.44 19.19 9.39
N ARG A 285 -0.95 20.25 10.03
CA ARG A 285 -2.13 20.99 9.58
C ARG A 285 -1.97 21.53 8.16
N ASN A 286 -0.86 22.19 7.89
CA ASN A 286 -0.53 22.66 6.55
C ASN A 286 -0.42 21.50 5.54
N GLY A 287 0.04 20.32 5.98
CA GLY A 287 0.05 19.09 5.18
C GLY A 287 -1.35 18.62 4.77
N LEU A 288 -2.30 18.65 5.72
CA LEU A 288 -3.71 18.35 5.45
C LEU A 288 -4.31 19.29 4.40
N GLU A 289 -4.08 20.61 4.54
CA GLU A 289 -4.56 21.61 3.58
C GLU A 289 -3.98 21.37 2.18
N ARG A 290 -2.69 21.03 2.09
CA ARG A 290 -2.04 20.70 0.80
C ARG A 290 -2.70 19.49 0.13
N ILE A 291 -2.97 18.40 0.86
CA ILE A 291 -3.67 17.24 0.29
C ILE A 291 -5.06 17.64 -0.17
N HIS A 292 -5.84 18.35 0.66
CA HIS A 292 -7.18 18.80 0.27
C HIS A 292 -7.17 19.63 -1.02
N ALA A 293 -6.16 20.46 -1.23
CA ALA A 293 -6.02 21.26 -2.45
C ALA A 293 -5.75 20.44 -3.71
N THR A 294 -5.24 19.20 -3.61
CA THR A 294 -5.03 18.30 -4.76
C THR A 294 -6.28 17.51 -5.15
N LEU A 295 -7.15 17.18 -4.19
CA LEU A 295 -8.29 16.30 -4.40
C LEU A 295 -9.21 16.70 -5.59
N PRO A 296 -9.52 17.98 -5.84
CA PRO A 296 -10.36 18.36 -6.98
C PRO A 296 -9.81 17.93 -8.35
N ARG A 297 -8.50 17.77 -8.48
CA ARG A 297 -7.86 17.28 -9.72
C ARG A 297 -7.90 15.76 -9.79
N LEU A 298 -7.80 15.05 -8.67
CA LEU A 298 -7.99 13.60 -8.61
C LEU A 298 -9.42 13.17 -8.93
N TYR A 299 -10.42 14.03 -8.67
CA TYR A 299 -11.83 13.71 -8.98
C TYR A 299 -12.16 13.77 -10.46
N ARG A 300 -11.22 14.15 -11.34
CA ARG A 300 -11.38 14.16 -12.79
C ARG A 300 -10.92 12.82 -13.36
N LEU A 301 -11.84 12.08 -13.97
CA LEU A 301 -11.62 10.71 -14.39
C LEU A 301 -11.36 10.59 -15.89
N ALA A 302 -10.49 9.67 -16.26
CA ALA A 302 -10.19 9.30 -17.65
C ALA A 302 -11.27 8.41 -18.28
N GLN A 303 -12.15 7.79 -17.46
CA GLN A 303 -13.14 6.82 -17.89
C GLN A 303 -14.11 7.40 -18.93
N GLY A 304 -14.24 6.71 -20.05
CA GLY A 304 -14.98 7.13 -21.22
C GLY A 304 -14.10 7.67 -22.35
N GLY A 305 -12.79 7.90 -22.11
CA GLY A 305 -11.84 8.24 -23.17
C GLY A 305 -11.49 7.07 -24.07
N THR A 306 -11.69 5.86 -23.58
CA THR A 306 -11.38 4.58 -24.25
C THR A 306 -9.92 4.48 -24.73
N ALA A 307 -9.68 4.09 -25.98
CA ALA A 307 -8.36 3.71 -26.46
C ALA A 307 -7.36 4.88 -26.55
N VAL A 308 -7.81 6.07 -27.01
CA VAL A 308 -6.93 7.22 -27.31
C VAL A 308 -7.48 8.58 -26.87
N GLY A 309 -8.62 8.60 -26.18
CA GLY A 309 -9.26 9.83 -25.70
C GLY A 309 -10.47 10.31 -26.55
N THR A 310 -10.83 9.59 -27.60
CA THR A 310 -11.96 9.96 -28.48
C THR A 310 -13.30 9.38 -28.04
N GLY A 311 -13.29 8.43 -27.08
CA GLY A 311 -14.50 7.72 -26.65
C GLY A 311 -15.04 6.71 -27.64
N ILE A 312 -14.20 6.21 -28.56
CA ILE A 312 -14.62 5.23 -29.57
C ILE A 312 -15.22 3.98 -28.89
N ASN A 313 -16.33 3.47 -29.42
CA ASN A 313 -17.06 2.30 -28.94
C ASN A 313 -17.65 2.43 -27.51
N ALA A 314 -17.72 3.63 -26.95
CA ALA A 314 -18.49 3.91 -25.75
C ALA A 314 -19.75 4.72 -26.08
N HIS A 315 -20.83 4.49 -25.35
CA HIS A 315 -22.04 5.30 -25.48
C HIS A 315 -21.73 6.78 -25.13
N PRO A 316 -22.26 7.78 -25.84
CA PRO A 316 -21.93 9.21 -25.61
C PRO A 316 -22.18 9.68 -24.16
N GLU A 317 -23.15 9.10 -23.47
CA GLU A 317 -23.48 9.44 -22.08
C GLU A 317 -22.67 8.62 -21.04
N PHE A 318 -21.88 7.63 -21.48
CA PHE A 318 -21.21 6.69 -20.58
C PHE A 318 -20.32 7.40 -19.55
N ALA A 319 -19.43 8.29 -19.99
CA ALA A 319 -18.49 8.98 -19.10
C ALA A 319 -19.19 9.78 -17.99
N ALA A 320 -20.25 10.52 -18.35
CA ALA A 320 -20.99 11.34 -17.40
C ALA A 320 -21.76 10.48 -16.39
N ARG A 321 -22.47 9.45 -16.87
CA ARG A 321 -23.22 8.53 -15.99
C ARG A 321 -22.31 7.70 -15.10
N PHE A 322 -21.19 7.23 -15.63
CA PHE A 322 -20.18 6.50 -14.86
C PHE A 322 -19.66 7.35 -13.69
N ALA A 323 -19.25 8.59 -13.96
CA ALA A 323 -18.74 9.47 -12.92
C ALA A 323 -19.81 9.81 -11.86
N ALA A 324 -21.06 10.01 -12.27
CA ALA A 324 -22.19 10.23 -11.36
C ALA A 324 -22.47 8.99 -10.48
N ALA A 325 -22.49 7.79 -11.07
CA ALA A 325 -22.68 6.53 -10.35
C ALA A 325 -21.51 6.28 -9.37
N MET A 326 -20.26 6.50 -9.81
CA MET A 326 -19.08 6.40 -8.96
C MET A 326 -19.13 7.39 -7.79
N SER A 327 -19.62 8.61 -8.03
CA SER A 327 -19.81 9.60 -6.96
C SER A 327 -20.85 9.17 -5.94
N SER A 328 -21.95 8.58 -6.41
CA SER A 328 -22.99 8.03 -5.52
C SER A 328 -22.48 6.86 -4.68
N GLU A 329 -21.70 5.97 -5.27
CA GLU A 329 -21.15 4.78 -4.60
C GLU A 329 -20.10 5.14 -3.53
N THR A 330 -19.26 6.13 -3.81
CA THR A 330 -18.11 6.47 -2.96
C THR A 330 -18.33 7.67 -2.04
N GLY A 331 -19.33 8.50 -2.31
CA GLY A 331 -19.53 9.79 -1.62
C GLY A 331 -18.55 10.88 -2.04
N LEU A 332 -17.69 10.66 -3.05
CA LEU A 332 -16.71 11.63 -3.54
C LEU A 332 -17.17 12.24 -4.88
N PRO A 333 -16.91 13.54 -5.14
CA PRO A 333 -17.50 14.26 -6.28
C PRO A 333 -16.72 14.03 -7.58
N PHE A 334 -16.68 12.78 -8.05
CA PHE A 334 -16.04 12.42 -9.31
C PHE A 334 -16.78 13.02 -10.50
N LYS A 335 -16.03 13.38 -11.55
CA LYS A 335 -16.54 13.89 -12.80
C LYS A 335 -15.65 13.47 -13.97
N PRO A 336 -16.17 13.42 -15.21
CA PRO A 336 -15.32 13.21 -16.37
C PRO A 336 -14.25 14.31 -16.46
N ASN A 337 -13.05 13.96 -16.91
CA ASN A 337 -12.03 14.98 -17.19
C ASN A 337 -12.50 15.85 -18.39
N GLU A 338 -12.07 17.10 -18.38
CA GLU A 338 -12.32 18.06 -19.46
C GLU A 338 -11.63 17.65 -20.79
N SER A 339 -10.53 16.88 -20.68
CA SER A 339 -9.78 16.32 -21.80
C SER A 339 -9.33 14.89 -21.48
N PHE A 340 -9.93 13.91 -22.14
CA PHE A 340 -9.47 12.52 -22.04
C PHE A 340 -8.08 12.32 -22.63
N PHE A 341 -7.65 13.18 -23.57
CA PHE A 341 -6.30 13.14 -24.13
C PHE A 341 -5.25 13.46 -23.06
N GLU A 342 -5.54 14.44 -22.20
CA GLU A 342 -4.67 14.76 -21.05
C GLU A 342 -4.64 13.60 -20.07
N SER A 343 -5.79 13.10 -19.63
CA SER A 343 -5.87 12.10 -18.56
C SER A 343 -5.37 10.70 -18.94
N LEU A 344 -5.23 10.40 -20.24
CA LEU A 344 -4.59 9.16 -20.70
C LEU A 344 -3.06 9.30 -20.82
N SER A 345 -2.58 10.45 -21.29
CA SER A 345 -1.16 10.67 -21.61
C SER A 345 -0.36 11.30 -20.47
N SER A 346 -1.03 11.97 -19.53
CA SER A 346 -0.42 12.67 -18.40
C SER A 346 -0.96 12.15 -17.06
N GLN A 347 -0.12 12.21 -16.05
CA GLN A 347 -0.46 11.84 -14.65
C GLN A 347 -0.15 13.00 -13.69
N ASP A 348 -0.30 14.23 -14.13
CA ASP A 348 0.08 15.45 -13.39
C ASP A 348 -0.62 15.56 -12.04
N ALA A 349 -1.90 15.16 -11.94
CA ALA A 349 -2.63 15.16 -10.67
C ALA A 349 -2.01 14.20 -9.63
N ILE A 350 -1.48 13.07 -10.07
CA ILE A 350 -0.80 12.11 -9.19
C ILE A 350 0.61 12.60 -8.84
N VAL A 351 1.34 13.19 -9.78
CA VAL A 351 2.65 13.82 -9.50
C VAL A 351 2.49 14.96 -8.50
N GLU A 352 1.44 15.78 -8.63
CA GLU A 352 1.11 16.84 -7.67
C GLU A 352 0.82 16.26 -6.27
N LEU A 353 -0.05 15.27 -6.16
CA LEU A 353 -0.35 14.60 -4.89
C LEU A 353 0.93 14.03 -4.27
N SER A 354 1.74 13.33 -5.05
CA SER A 354 3.02 12.76 -4.61
C SER A 354 3.94 13.83 -4.03
N GLY A 355 4.04 14.99 -4.68
CA GLY A 355 4.78 16.14 -4.17
C GLY A 355 4.29 16.61 -2.80
N GLN A 356 2.98 16.61 -2.55
CA GLN A 356 2.42 16.99 -1.24
C GLN A 356 2.66 15.91 -0.18
N LEU A 357 2.59 14.63 -0.55
CA LEU A 357 2.96 13.52 0.35
C LEU A 357 4.45 13.60 0.75
N LYS A 358 5.33 13.97 -0.18
CA LYS A 358 6.74 14.24 0.11
C LYS A 358 6.91 15.37 1.13
N VAL A 359 6.15 16.46 1.04
CA VAL A 359 6.22 17.54 2.04
C VAL A 359 5.85 17.05 3.44
N ILE A 360 4.82 16.18 3.54
CA ILE A 360 4.47 15.54 4.82
C ILE A 360 5.59 14.65 5.31
N ALA A 361 6.19 13.84 4.43
CA ALA A 361 7.33 12.99 4.79
C ALA A 361 8.50 13.80 5.35
N VAL A 362 8.81 14.96 4.75
CA VAL A 362 9.84 15.89 5.25
C VAL A 362 9.48 16.41 6.65
N SER A 363 8.22 16.77 6.90
CA SER A 363 7.75 17.18 8.22
C SER A 363 7.88 16.06 9.25
N LEU A 364 7.47 14.84 8.91
CA LEU A 364 7.59 13.69 9.81
C LEU A 364 9.05 13.32 10.08
N MET A 365 9.95 13.44 9.10
CA MET A 365 11.40 13.26 9.28
C MET A 365 11.95 14.23 10.32
N LYS A 366 11.57 15.52 10.22
CA LYS A 366 11.99 16.56 11.18
C LYS A 366 11.47 16.24 12.58
N ILE A 367 10.20 15.93 12.73
CA ILE A 367 9.58 15.58 14.02
C ILE A 367 10.25 14.33 14.64
N ALA A 368 10.46 13.30 13.82
CA ALA A 368 11.13 12.08 14.26
C ALA A 368 12.56 12.33 14.75
N ASN A 369 13.32 13.15 14.05
CA ASN A 369 14.68 13.50 14.44
C ASN A 369 14.71 14.34 15.73
N ASP A 370 13.82 15.31 15.90
CA ASP A 370 13.73 16.07 17.14
C ASP A 370 13.38 15.17 18.33
N LEU A 371 12.41 14.26 18.18
CA LEU A 371 12.07 13.27 19.21
C LEU A 371 13.29 12.41 19.59
N ARG A 372 14.07 11.97 18.59
CA ARG A 372 15.29 11.18 18.82
C ARG A 372 16.36 11.98 19.56
N TRP A 373 16.56 13.24 19.18
CA TRP A 373 17.51 14.13 19.87
C TRP A 373 17.09 14.38 21.31
N MET A 374 15.85 14.79 21.55
CA MET A 374 15.34 15.06 22.91
C MET A 374 15.40 13.81 23.82
N ASN A 375 15.19 12.60 23.25
CA ASN A 375 15.26 11.34 23.99
C ASN A 375 16.70 10.78 24.12
N SER A 376 17.71 11.40 23.51
CA SER A 376 19.07 10.86 23.46
C SER A 376 19.69 10.73 24.85
N GLY A 377 20.47 9.69 25.05
CA GLY A 377 21.14 9.39 26.31
C GLY A 377 20.59 8.12 26.98
N PRO A 378 20.08 8.17 28.24
CA PRO A 378 19.62 9.33 29.02
C PRO A 378 20.72 10.10 29.79
N LEU A 379 21.92 9.56 29.93
CA LEU A 379 22.98 10.18 30.74
C LEU A 379 23.96 10.99 29.91
N ALA A 380 24.41 10.48 28.78
CA ALA A 380 25.42 11.08 27.90
C ALA A 380 24.82 11.85 26.71
N GLY A 381 23.52 12.02 26.63
CA GLY A 381 22.80 12.78 25.63
C GLY A 381 21.98 13.91 26.23
N LEU A 382 20.97 14.41 25.46
CA LEU A 382 20.13 15.53 25.92
C LEU A 382 19.19 15.12 27.07
N GLY A 383 18.57 13.96 26.97
CA GLY A 383 17.70 13.40 28.00
C GLY A 383 16.54 14.32 28.41
N GLU A 384 16.01 15.14 27.50
CA GLU A 384 14.90 16.07 27.77
C GLU A 384 13.57 15.37 27.95
N ILE A 385 13.37 14.28 27.19
CA ILE A 385 12.18 13.44 27.25
C ILE A 385 12.55 11.98 27.44
N GLU A 386 11.54 11.19 27.77
CA GLU A 386 11.60 9.72 27.82
C GLU A 386 10.45 9.17 26.99
N LEU A 387 10.79 8.56 25.85
CA LEU A 387 9.83 7.85 25.02
C LEU A 387 9.39 6.53 25.66
N PRO A 388 8.18 6.04 25.37
CA PRO A 388 7.73 4.75 25.87
C PRO A 388 8.69 3.60 25.48
N ALA A 389 8.99 2.71 26.44
CA ALA A 389 9.78 1.50 26.21
C ALA A 389 8.89 0.45 25.53
N LEU A 390 9.04 0.24 24.23
CA LEU A 390 8.17 -0.64 23.45
C LEU A 390 8.78 -2.02 23.20
N GLN A 391 10.10 -2.13 23.23
CA GLN A 391 10.83 -3.39 23.02
C GLN A 391 12.27 -3.28 23.53
N PRO A 392 12.96 -4.39 23.80
CA PRO A 392 14.40 -4.38 24.08
C PRO A 392 15.18 -3.74 22.92
N GLY A 393 16.11 -2.83 23.25
CA GLY A 393 16.84 -2.04 22.26
C GLY A 393 18.14 -2.65 21.76
N SER A 394 18.59 -3.76 22.39
CA SER A 394 19.89 -4.40 22.06
C SER A 394 19.89 -5.87 22.43
N SER A 395 20.55 -6.69 21.61
CA SER A 395 20.77 -8.10 21.87
C SER A 395 21.89 -8.36 22.89
N ILE A 396 22.77 -7.38 23.14
CA ILE A 396 23.96 -7.53 23.98
C ILE A 396 24.09 -6.46 25.09
N MET A 397 23.23 -5.44 25.11
CA MET A 397 23.24 -4.36 26.12
C MET A 397 21.91 -4.38 26.90
N PRO A 398 21.84 -5.11 28.04
CA PRO A 398 20.63 -5.18 28.84
C PRO A 398 20.18 -3.80 29.33
N GLY A 399 18.87 -3.52 29.25
CA GLY A 399 18.28 -2.25 29.70
C GLY A 399 18.38 -1.10 28.69
N LYS A 400 19.03 -1.27 27.53
CA LYS A 400 19.03 -0.27 26.47
C LYS A 400 17.68 -0.26 25.76
N VAL A 401 17.04 0.92 25.66
CA VAL A 401 15.79 1.15 24.94
C VAL A 401 16.05 2.15 23.82
N ASN A 402 15.64 1.81 22.59
CA ASN A 402 15.81 2.66 21.42
C ASN A 402 14.50 3.41 21.06
N PRO A 403 14.57 4.58 20.41
CA PRO A 403 13.42 5.35 19.94
C PRO A 403 12.83 4.76 18.65
N VAL A 404 12.35 3.51 18.69
CA VAL A 404 12.03 2.70 17.50
C VAL A 404 10.92 3.28 16.62
N ILE A 405 9.94 3.99 17.19
CA ILE A 405 8.87 4.61 16.39
C ILE A 405 9.39 5.81 15.59
N PRO A 406 10.14 6.77 16.17
CA PRO A 406 10.82 7.81 15.39
C PRO A 406 11.80 7.25 14.34
N GLU A 407 12.49 6.14 14.61
CA GLU A 407 13.36 5.49 13.61
C GLU A 407 12.55 4.97 12.42
N ALA A 408 11.43 4.27 12.69
CA ALA A 408 10.51 3.81 11.65
C ALA A 408 9.95 4.98 10.83
N ALA A 409 9.59 6.10 11.49
CA ALA A 409 9.08 7.28 10.81
C ALA A 409 10.14 7.91 9.87
N ALA A 410 11.40 7.94 10.28
CA ALA A 410 12.48 8.42 9.44
C ALA A 410 12.70 7.51 8.20
N MET A 411 12.62 6.18 8.36
CA MET A 411 12.71 5.24 7.23
C MET A 411 11.53 5.39 6.27
N VAL A 412 10.30 5.51 6.78
CA VAL A 412 9.10 5.76 5.94
C VAL A 412 9.24 7.07 5.18
N ALA A 413 9.70 8.14 5.82
CA ALA A 413 9.90 9.42 5.15
C ALA A 413 10.91 9.32 4.00
N ALA A 414 12.01 8.60 4.20
CA ALA A 414 13.00 8.36 3.16
C ALA A 414 12.40 7.56 1.98
N GLN A 415 11.61 6.51 2.27
CA GLN A 415 10.94 5.72 1.23
C GLN A 415 9.96 6.56 0.41
N VAL A 416 9.13 7.38 1.05
CA VAL A 416 8.15 8.25 0.37
C VAL A 416 8.84 9.29 -0.52
N ILE A 417 9.98 9.84 -0.10
CA ILE A 417 10.80 10.74 -0.92
C ILE A 417 11.34 9.99 -2.16
N GLY A 418 11.76 8.76 -2.02
CA GLY A 418 12.18 7.90 -3.14
C GLY A 418 11.04 7.58 -4.10
N ASN A 419 9.85 7.28 -3.56
CA ASN A 419 8.65 7.03 -4.36
C ASN A 419 8.23 8.27 -5.17
N ASP A 420 8.35 9.47 -4.60
CA ASP A 420 8.06 10.73 -5.31
C ASP A 420 9.00 10.94 -6.49
N ALA A 421 10.28 10.65 -6.34
CA ALA A 421 11.22 10.69 -7.46
C ALA A 421 10.84 9.69 -8.57
N THR A 422 10.45 8.47 -8.19
CA THR A 422 9.97 7.45 -9.12
C THR A 422 8.70 7.90 -9.86
N ILE A 423 7.71 8.44 -9.13
CA ILE A 423 6.46 8.95 -9.71
C ILE A 423 6.73 10.13 -10.66
N THR A 424 7.67 11.02 -10.32
CA THR A 424 8.06 12.15 -11.19
C THR A 424 8.64 11.65 -12.52
N VAL A 425 9.56 10.68 -12.47
CA VAL A 425 10.14 10.07 -13.69
C VAL A 425 9.08 9.33 -14.49
N ALA A 426 8.21 8.59 -13.83
CA ALA A 426 7.14 7.86 -14.50
C ALA A 426 6.07 8.80 -15.09
N GLY A 427 5.74 9.90 -14.41
CA GLY A 427 4.80 10.91 -14.89
C GLY A 427 5.22 11.57 -16.18
N GLN A 428 6.52 11.91 -16.32
CA GLN A 428 7.06 12.50 -17.56
C GLN A 428 7.15 11.53 -18.75
N SER A 429 6.89 10.23 -18.54
CA SER A 429 7.07 9.18 -19.56
C SER A 429 5.85 9.00 -20.47
N GLY A 430 4.88 9.92 -20.46
CA GLY A 430 3.79 9.98 -21.43
C GLY A 430 4.29 10.31 -22.83
N ASN A 431 3.83 9.52 -23.82
CA ASN A 431 4.17 9.74 -25.22
C ASN A 431 2.87 9.73 -26.04
N PHE A 432 2.62 10.83 -26.76
CA PHE A 432 1.40 11.04 -27.54
C PHE A 432 0.14 10.83 -26.66
N GLN A 433 -0.65 9.77 -26.89
CA GLN A 433 -1.95 9.59 -26.28
C GLN A 433 -1.95 8.65 -25.03
N LEU A 434 -0.79 8.18 -24.57
CA LEU A 434 -0.76 7.27 -23.42
C LEU A 434 0.53 7.40 -22.60
N ASN A 435 0.40 7.41 -21.27
CA ASN A 435 1.50 7.12 -20.35
C ASN A 435 1.65 5.59 -20.20
N VAL A 436 2.88 5.10 -20.31
CA VAL A 436 3.17 3.66 -20.24
C VAL A 436 4.04 3.26 -19.04
N MET A 437 3.87 3.96 -17.90
CA MET A 437 4.41 3.60 -16.59
C MET A 437 3.32 3.60 -15.49
N LEU A 438 2.07 3.39 -15.89
CA LEU A 438 0.90 3.49 -15.01
C LEU A 438 0.94 2.52 -13.81
N PRO A 439 1.29 1.22 -13.93
CA PRO A 439 1.36 0.32 -12.80
C PRO A 439 2.38 0.76 -11.74
N LEU A 440 3.52 1.28 -12.18
CA LEU A 440 4.57 1.81 -11.29
C LEU A 440 4.08 3.04 -10.53
N ILE A 441 3.35 3.94 -11.19
CA ILE A 441 2.72 5.10 -10.57
C ILE A 441 1.70 4.65 -9.52
N ALA A 442 0.79 3.73 -9.88
CA ALA A 442 -0.23 3.18 -8.99
C ALA A 442 0.39 2.59 -7.71
N PHE A 443 1.41 1.75 -7.87
CA PHE A 443 2.09 1.12 -6.74
C PHE A 443 2.73 2.15 -5.80
N ASN A 444 3.54 3.06 -6.33
CA ASN A 444 4.29 4.00 -5.51
C ASN A 444 3.40 5.04 -4.82
N ILE A 445 2.33 5.53 -5.47
CA ILE A 445 1.42 6.48 -4.82
C ILE A 445 0.64 5.84 -3.68
N LEU A 446 0.07 4.64 -3.89
CA LEU A 446 -0.68 3.93 -2.87
C LEU A 446 0.22 3.49 -1.70
N GLN A 447 1.42 3.00 -1.98
CA GLN A 447 2.40 2.69 -0.94
C GLN A 447 2.73 3.92 -0.09
N SER A 448 2.93 5.09 -0.72
CA SER A 448 3.23 6.33 -0.01
C SER A 448 2.10 6.76 0.92
N ILE A 449 0.85 6.67 0.46
CA ILE A 449 -0.34 7.00 1.25
C ILE A 449 -0.44 6.04 2.45
N GLU A 450 -0.29 4.75 2.23
CA GLU A 450 -0.38 3.73 3.27
C GLU A 450 0.71 3.88 4.32
N LEU A 451 1.96 4.01 3.90
CA LEU A 451 3.11 4.17 4.81
C LEU A 451 2.97 5.42 5.68
N LEU A 452 2.61 6.57 5.08
CA LEU A 452 2.40 7.81 5.83
C LEU A 452 1.24 7.70 6.82
N GLY A 453 0.13 7.07 6.42
CA GLY A 453 -1.00 6.83 7.30
C GLY A 453 -0.62 5.97 8.50
N ASN A 454 0.01 4.83 8.25
CA ASN A 454 0.39 3.90 9.30
C ASN A 454 1.40 4.51 10.28
N VAL A 455 2.47 5.15 9.78
CA VAL A 455 3.50 5.71 10.66
C VAL A 455 3.04 6.95 11.42
N SER A 456 2.15 7.78 10.84
CA SER A 456 1.57 8.93 11.53
C SER A 456 0.74 8.51 12.74
N ARG A 457 -0.03 7.42 12.62
CA ARG A 457 -0.76 6.81 13.74
C ARG A 457 0.20 6.31 14.82
N LEU A 458 1.27 5.61 14.42
CA LEU A 458 2.27 5.12 15.38
C LEU A 458 2.98 6.26 16.10
N LEU A 459 3.33 7.35 15.41
CA LEU A 459 3.91 8.55 16.05
C LEU A 459 2.94 9.17 17.06
N ALA A 460 1.67 9.32 16.71
CA ALA A 460 0.66 9.85 17.60
C ALA A 460 0.51 8.98 18.86
N ASP A 461 0.21 7.70 18.68
CA ASP A 461 -0.26 6.82 19.76
C ASP A 461 0.89 6.25 20.60
N LYS A 462 2.04 5.94 19.98
CA LYS A 462 3.14 5.22 20.63
C LYS A 462 4.37 6.07 20.94
N ALA A 463 4.44 7.29 20.43
CA ALA A 463 5.53 8.21 20.74
C ALA A 463 5.03 9.46 21.45
N ILE A 464 4.24 10.32 20.77
CA ILE A 464 3.89 11.66 21.23
C ILE A 464 2.95 11.62 22.43
N ALA A 465 1.89 10.84 22.39
CA ALA A 465 0.93 10.74 23.49
C ALA A 465 1.62 10.31 24.80
N GLY A 466 2.55 9.34 24.72
CA GLY A 466 3.12 8.65 25.87
C GLY A 466 4.44 9.16 26.38
N PHE A 467 5.16 10.08 25.68
CA PHE A 467 6.46 10.52 26.19
C PHE A 467 6.32 11.32 27.50
N LYS A 468 7.32 11.20 28.38
CA LYS A 468 7.44 11.95 29.62
C LYS A 468 8.54 13.00 29.48
N VAL A 469 8.38 14.14 30.14
CA VAL A 469 9.41 15.18 30.19
C VAL A 469 10.26 15.00 31.44
N ARG A 470 11.58 15.05 31.30
CA ARG A 470 12.55 15.01 32.40
C ARG A 470 12.82 16.44 32.86
N GLN A 471 11.94 16.96 33.70
CA GLN A 471 11.93 18.37 34.13
C GLN A 471 13.26 18.78 34.78
N ASP A 472 13.87 17.92 35.58
CA ASP A 472 15.15 18.20 36.23
C ASP A 472 16.28 18.48 35.20
N ASN A 473 16.30 17.69 34.10
CA ASN A 473 17.27 17.91 33.03
C ASN A 473 17.06 19.25 32.33
N LEU A 474 15.79 19.62 32.08
CA LEU A 474 15.46 20.91 31.47
C LEU A 474 15.91 22.08 32.37
N GLN A 475 15.62 22.01 33.66
CA GLN A 475 15.97 23.04 34.63
C GLN A 475 17.48 23.19 34.79
N GLN A 476 18.21 22.09 34.88
CA GLN A 476 19.68 22.10 34.98
C GLN A 476 20.33 22.69 33.71
N ALA A 477 19.80 22.36 32.52
CA ALA A 477 20.30 22.94 31.27
C ALA A 477 20.05 24.46 31.20
N LEU A 478 18.83 24.89 31.55
CA LEU A 478 18.48 26.33 31.60
C LEU A 478 19.35 27.10 32.58
N ALA A 479 19.53 26.60 33.81
CA ALA A 479 20.31 27.29 34.83
C ALA A 479 21.77 27.52 34.42
N LYS A 480 22.34 26.64 33.59
CA LYS A 480 23.73 26.75 33.09
C LYS A 480 23.84 27.44 31.75
N ASN A 481 22.73 27.84 31.11
CA ASN A 481 22.75 28.43 29.78
C ASN A 481 23.24 29.88 29.79
N PRO A 482 24.48 30.16 29.32
CA PRO A 482 25.05 31.50 29.37
C PRO A 482 24.38 32.45 28.37
N ILE A 483 23.65 31.94 27.40
CA ILE A 483 22.98 32.75 26.35
C ILE A 483 21.79 33.53 26.91
N LEU A 484 21.27 33.19 28.10
CA LEU A 484 20.24 33.94 28.82
C LEU A 484 20.64 35.41 29.00
N VAL A 485 21.95 35.72 29.09
CA VAL A 485 22.46 37.10 29.20
C VAL A 485 21.99 38.00 28.05
N THR A 486 21.56 37.44 26.93
CA THR A 486 21.01 38.19 25.79
C THR A 486 19.84 39.06 26.21
N ALA A 487 19.08 38.68 27.24
CA ALA A 487 18.01 39.46 27.81
C ALA A 487 18.48 40.79 28.43
N LEU A 488 19.74 40.88 28.83
CA LEU A 488 20.35 42.06 29.41
C LEU A 488 20.89 43.03 28.35
N ASN A 489 20.97 42.65 27.07
CA ASN A 489 21.51 43.50 25.99
C ASN A 489 20.90 44.92 25.94
N PRO A 490 19.58 45.11 26.11
CA PRO A 490 19.00 46.45 26.10
C PRO A 490 19.48 47.35 27.23
N ILE A 491 19.92 46.74 28.36
CA ILE A 491 20.29 47.44 29.59
C ILE A 491 21.80 47.69 29.69
N ILE A 492 22.59 46.63 29.43
CA ILE A 492 24.06 46.67 29.65
C ILE A 492 24.86 46.71 28.35
N GLY A 493 24.22 46.60 27.20
CA GLY A 493 24.83 46.53 25.88
C GLY A 493 25.44 45.18 25.54
N TYR A 494 25.55 44.91 24.22
CA TYR A 494 26.00 43.60 23.68
C TYR A 494 27.42 43.24 24.14
N ALA A 495 28.36 44.18 24.14
CA ALA A 495 29.77 43.92 24.51
C ALA A 495 29.88 43.42 25.96
N LYS A 496 29.20 44.07 26.90
CA LYS A 496 29.19 43.68 28.31
C LYS A 496 28.51 42.31 28.53
N ALA A 497 27.39 42.11 27.86
CA ALA A 497 26.71 40.82 27.90
C ALA A 497 27.61 39.67 27.37
N ALA A 498 28.36 39.91 26.29
CA ALA A 498 29.31 38.93 25.75
C ALA A 498 30.48 38.60 26.72
N GLU A 499 30.97 39.60 27.48
CA GLU A 499 31.98 39.40 28.53
C GLU A 499 31.43 38.46 29.64
N ILE A 500 30.19 38.77 30.11
CA ILE A 500 29.53 37.97 31.15
C ILE A 500 29.27 36.53 30.66
N ALA A 501 28.77 36.36 29.44
CA ALA A 501 28.58 35.02 28.87
C ALA A 501 29.87 34.19 28.82
N LYS A 502 30.98 34.81 28.34
CA LYS A 502 32.29 34.15 28.28
C LYS A 502 32.83 33.78 29.67
N ALA A 503 32.64 34.67 30.66
CA ALA A 503 33.06 34.42 32.03
C ALA A 503 32.23 33.28 32.66
N ALA A 504 30.93 33.27 32.52
CA ALA A 504 30.04 32.21 33.02
C ALA A 504 30.39 30.86 32.40
N TYR A 505 30.55 30.82 31.06
CA TYR A 505 30.96 29.58 30.35
C TYR A 505 32.31 29.06 30.85
N LYS A 506 33.34 29.91 30.91
CA LYS A 506 34.69 29.55 31.36
C LYS A 506 34.74 29.01 32.80
N GLN A 507 33.90 29.61 33.67
CA GLN A 507 33.85 29.25 35.09
C GLN A 507 32.88 28.11 35.41
N GLY A 508 31.99 27.72 34.46
CA GLY A 508 30.94 26.75 34.68
C GLY A 508 29.88 27.19 35.70
N ARG A 509 29.70 28.51 35.87
CA ARG A 509 28.81 29.12 36.85
C ARG A 509 27.50 29.60 36.21
N PRO A 510 26.40 29.65 36.99
CA PRO A 510 25.16 30.26 36.54
C PRO A 510 25.35 31.70 36.09
N ILE A 511 24.69 32.08 34.99
CA ILE A 511 24.81 33.41 34.39
C ILE A 511 24.43 34.53 35.37
N ILE A 512 23.42 34.28 36.19
CA ILE A 512 22.93 35.25 37.18
C ILE A 512 23.99 35.64 38.22
N ASP A 513 24.81 34.67 38.65
CA ASP A 513 25.85 34.92 39.64
C ASP A 513 26.99 35.78 39.06
N VAL A 514 27.36 35.50 37.82
CA VAL A 514 28.41 36.24 37.12
C VAL A 514 27.92 37.65 36.73
N ALA A 515 26.64 37.79 36.33
CA ALA A 515 26.04 39.05 36.01
C ALA A 515 25.94 39.96 37.26
N ALA A 516 25.62 39.40 38.42
CA ALA A 516 25.59 40.14 39.70
C ALA A 516 26.98 40.68 40.11
N GLU A 517 28.04 39.97 39.77
CA GLU A 517 29.43 40.44 40.05
C GLU A 517 29.94 41.46 39.03
N MET A 518 29.39 41.46 37.80
CA MET A 518 29.92 42.25 36.69
C MET A 518 29.04 43.44 36.30
N THR A 519 27.88 43.64 36.95
CA THR A 519 26.94 44.75 36.71
C THR A 519 26.49 45.38 38.01
N ASP A 520 25.90 46.57 37.94
CA ASP A 520 25.30 47.26 39.09
C ASP A 520 23.83 46.87 39.32
N LEU A 521 23.33 45.81 38.63
CA LEU A 521 21.96 45.34 38.77
C LEU A 521 21.80 44.53 40.05
N SER A 522 20.72 44.80 40.79
CA SER A 522 20.40 43.99 41.97
C SER A 522 20.08 42.53 41.59
N ARG A 523 20.30 41.59 42.50
CA ARG A 523 19.96 40.19 42.28
C ARG A 523 18.48 39.99 41.93
N GLU A 524 17.60 40.72 42.59
CA GLU A 524 16.16 40.69 42.32
C GLU A 524 15.83 41.17 40.89
N ALA A 525 16.50 42.23 40.41
CA ALA A 525 16.36 42.69 39.04
C ALA A 525 16.86 41.66 38.03
N LEU A 526 18.01 41.01 38.31
CA LEU A 526 18.56 39.98 37.47
C LEU A 526 17.66 38.72 37.43
N GLU A 527 17.10 38.30 38.55
CA GLU A 527 16.15 37.19 38.62
C GLU A 527 14.91 37.47 37.75
N LYS A 528 14.36 38.66 37.79
CA LYS A 528 13.22 39.06 36.95
C LYS A 528 13.58 39.12 35.47
N LEU A 529 14.71 39.71 35.11
CA LEU A 529 15.16 39.91 33.73
C LEU A 529 15.59 38.62 33.05
N LEU A 530 16.15 37.69 33.82
CA LEU A 530 16.66 36.40 33.33
C LEU A 530 15.68 35.24 33.53
N GLU A 531 14.43 35.54 34.00
CA GLU A 531 13.41 34.50 34.21
C GLU A 531 13.07 33.81 32.87
N PRO A 532 13.43 32.53 32.70
CA PRO A 532 13.30 31.87 31.40
C PRO A 532 11.88 31.87 30.84
N ALA A 533 10.86 31.78 31.69
CA ALA A 533 9.47 31.73 31.24
C ALA A 533 9.04 33.08 30.61
N HIS A 534 9.49 34.21 31.14
CA HIS A 534 9.22 35.54 30.57
C HIS A 534 9.88 35.70 29.20
N LEU A 535 11.08 35.16 29.01
CA LEU A 535 11.83 35.28 27.76
C LEU A 535 11.16 34.52 26.60
N THR A 536 10.21 33.62 26.88
CA THR A 536 9.45 32.90 25.85
C THR A 536 8.29 33.72 25.27
N GLN A 537 7.96 34.86 25.82
CA GLN A 537 6.82 35.66 25.40
C GLN A 537 7.15 36.66 24.27
N GLY A 538 8.45 36.85 24.01
CA GLY A 538 8.94 37.81 23.04
C GLY A 538 8.81 39.26 23.55
N GLY A 539 9.00 40.24 22.66
CA GLY A 539 8.95 41.66 23.00
C GLY A 539 10.25 42.23 23.59
N ILE A 540 10.19 43.47 24.10
CA ILE A 540 11.28 44.14 24.80
C ILE A 540 10.94 44.09 26.28
N ASN A 541 11.79 43.41 27.06
CA ASN A 541 11.65 43.37 28.51
C ASN A 541 12.20 44.70 29.07
N GLU A 542 11.32 45.54 29.62
CA GLU A 542 11.65 46.79 30.31
C GLU A 542 11.93 46.56 31.80
#